data_6ba7894c30d5d544f7b01dcf9eb1f751
#
_entry.id   6ba7894c30d5d544f7b01dcf9eb1f751
#
_cell.length_a   1.000
_cell.length_b   1.000
_cell.length_c   1.000
_cell.angle_alpha   90.00
_cell.angle_beta   90.00
_cell.angle_gamma   90.00
#
_symmetry.space_group_name_H-M   'P 1'
#
loop_
_entity.id
_entity.type
_entity.pdbx_description
1 polymer ?
#
loop_
_entity_poly.entity_id
_entity_poly.type
_entity_poly.pdbx_seq_one_letter_code
_entity_poly.pdbx_strand_id
1 'polypeptide(L)'
;MLLLIGIPVFLVLYILLRVLRKDSAFKKGVKVANTAYLKELAIYKRGAMLHKVTSILTEIFLITAILSVLLLLARPYKTETINQGVRKRDIFLCMDNGIYLDTLNEELLDALIDVVRGLEGDRFGVSIYCSATLLYVPMTDDYEYVIQKLEDLKEYFTLLVKLDQEYGAYGYILPDALPDHMKDDYERDYARYEDLHAEITVPTYLNAYQKGYFLVGDGLASCMYSFPKFGAEDRSRVILLSTENTNDIHANPLVELKEACELCKKNKVTVFGLFRGEKAFDNSLTPNNVFLSSVETDMDYAEAKADLIQNIDITGGRVYEYAEDMSVREIVEDIQKQEAMLVEEIVINKEVDQPGIFSMLLMASLLMAVACAAVRGV
;
A
#
# COMPACT_ATOMS: atom_id res chain seq x y z
N MET A 1 3.16 33.56 -19.01
CA MET A 1 3.81 34.88 -19.13
C MET A 1 4.56 35.08 -20.44
N LEU A 2 5.39 34.16 -20.92
CA LEU A 2 6.10 34.23 -22.23
C LEU A 2 5.17 34.36 -23.47
N LEU A 3 4.00 33.71 -23.46
CA LEU A 3 3.01 33.77 -24.55
C LEU A 3 2.35 35.13 -24.67
N LEU A 4 2.10 35.84 -23.57
CA LEU A 4 1.50 37.19 -23.55
C LEU A 4 2.42 38.25 -24.19
N ILE A 5 3.73 38.02 -24.18
CA ILE A 5 4.74 38.91 -24.77
C ILE A 5 5.12 38.45 -26.21
N GLY A 6 5.21 37.15 -26.43
CA GLY A 6 5.66 36.56 -27.71
C GLY A 6 4.70 36.80 -28.86
N ILE A 7 3.38 36.70 -28.64
CA ILE A 7 2.38 36.91 -29.68
C ILE A 7 2.37 38.36 -30.23
N PRO A 8 2.33 39.41 -29.36
CA PRO A 8 2.38 40.77 -29.88
C PRO A 8 3.71 41.13 -30.54
N VAL A 9 4.84 40.67 -30.02
CA VAL A 9 6.16 40.87 -30.65
C VAL A 9 6.21 40.25 -32.05
N PHE A 10 5.69 39.03 -32.21
CA PHE A 10 5.62 38.37 -33.51
C PHE A 10 4.70 39.11 -34.49
N LEU A 11 3.52 39.55 -34.03
CA LEU A 11 2.59 40.33 -34.86
C LEU A 11 3.24 41.64 -35.33
N VAL A 12 3.95 42.36 -34.48
CA VAL A 12 4.67 43.57 -34.85
C VAL A 12 5.79 43.28 -35.86
N LEU A 13 6.59 42.24 -35.65
CA LEU A 13 7.64 41.81 -36.57
C LEU A 13 7.08 41.40 -37.94
N TYR A 14 5.97 40.67 -37.95
CA TYR A 14 5.27 40.29 -39.19
C TYR A 14 4.75 41.50 -39.98
N ILE A 15 4.11 42.44 -39.28
CA ILE A 15 3.64 43.68 -39.90
C ILE A 15 4.81 44.50 -40.44
N LEU A 16 5.89 44.58 -39.70
CA LEU A 16 7.11 45.31 -40.12
C LEU A 16 7.76 44.69 -41.36
N LEU A 17 7.89 43.35 -41.39
CA LEU A 17 8.40 42.62 -42.54
C LEU A 17 7.48 42.77 -43.77
N ARG A 18 6.17 42.83 -43.58
CA ARG A 18 5.19 43.04 -44.65
C ARG A 18 5.26 44.47 -45.21
N VAL A 19 5.46 45.45 -44.35
CA VAL A 19 5.64 46.86 -44.75
C VAL A 19 6.97 47.06 -45.47
N LEU A 20 8.04 46.40 -45.02
CA LEU A 20 9.37 46.45 -45.63
C LEU A 20 9.46 45.69 -46.95
N ARG A 21 8.54 44.76 -47.26
CA ARG A 21 8.41 44.04 -48.52
C ARG A 21 7.75 44.90 -49.61
N LYS A 22 7.86 46.20 -49.58
CA LYS A 22 7.39 47.07 -50.66
C LYS A 22 8.17 46.78 -51.91
N ASP A 23 7.48 46.21 -52.88
CA ASP A 23 7.75 46.23 -54.32
C ASP A 23 9.25 46.16 -54.72
N SER A 24 9.75 44.96 -54.85
CA SER A 24 10.86 44.72 -55.75
C SER A 24 10.31 44.88 -57.18
N ALA A 25 10.39 46.09 -57.67
CA ALA A 25 10.13 46.33 -59.13
C ALA A 25 10.99 45.34 -59.90
N PHE A 26 10.36 44.61 -60.85
CA PHE A 26 11.03 43.67 -61.75
C PHE A 26 12.16 44.41 -62.49
N LYS A 27 13.40 44.17 -62.04
CA LYS A 27 14.58 44.81 -62.62
C LYS A 27 15.11 44.09 -63.91
N LYS A 28 14.62 42.85 -64.10
CA LYS A 28 15.01 42.04 -65.30
C LYS A 28 13.76 41.41 -65.91
N GLY A 29 13.44 41.74 -67.14
CA GLY A 29 12.34 41.19 -67.92
C GLY A 29 12.22 41.89 -69.21
N VAL A 30 11.67 41.21 -70.28
CA VAL A 30 11.37 41.79 -71.54
C VAL A 30 10.14 42.71 -71.42
N LYS A 31 10.30 43.97 -71.69
CA LYS A 31 9.18 44.93 -71.75
C LYS A 31 8.31 44.62 -72.90
N VAL A 32 7.10 44.10 -72.68
CA VAL A 32 6.11 43.89 -73.73
C VAL A 32 5.16 45.09 -73.76
N ALA A 33 5.00 45.73 -74.87
CA ALA A 33 4.05 46.80 -75.01
C ALA A 33 2.64 46.26 -75.20
N ASN A 34 1.67 46.89 -74.49
CA ASN A 34 0.24 46.58 -74.47
C ASN A 34 -0.22 45.25 -73.84
N THR A 35 -0.06 45.15 -72.54
CA THR A 35 -0.57 44.04 -71.77
C THR A 35 -2.03 44.25 -71.30
N ALA A 36 -2.69 45.35 -71.69
CA ALA A 36 -4.06 45.65 -71.25
C ALA A 36 -5.03 44.55 -71.68
N TYR A 37 -4.88 44.04 -72.92
CA TYR A 37 -5.71 42.96 -73.48
C TYR A 37 -5.58 41.62 -72.68
N LEU A 38 -4.41 41.29 -72.20
CA LEU A 38 -4.18 40.09 -71.43
C LEU A 38 -4.94 40.08 -70.07
N LYS A 39 -5.14 41.23 -69.48
CA LYS A 39 -5.89 41.38 -68.21
C LYS A 39 -7.40 41.14 -68.37
N GLU A 40 -7.94 41.21 -69.56
CA GLU A 40 -9.33 40.96 -69.86
C GLU A 40 -9.65 39.49 -70.12
N LEU A 41 -8.65 38.69 -70.42
CA LEU A 41 -8.79 37.26 -70.67
C LEU A 41 -9.27 36.53 -69.42
N ALA A 42 -10.28 35.66 -69.58
CA ALA A 42 -10.85 34.88 -68.49
C ALA A 42 -9.78 33.99 -67.82
N ILE A 43 -8.83 33.45 -68.56
CA ILE A 43 -7.72 32.62 -68.06
C ILE A 43 -6.81 33.43 -67.14
N TYR A 44 -6.45 34.66 -67.54
CA TYR A 44 -5.64 35.57 -66.72
C TYR A 44 -6.36 35.96 -65.43
N LYS A 45 -7.65 36.29 -65.51
CA LYS A 45 -8.46 36.63 -64.30
C LYS A 45 -8.54 35.46 -63.33
N ARG A 46 -8.74 34.22 -63.83
CA ARG A 46 -8.74 33.01 -63.01
C ARG A 46 -7.36 32.74 -62.37
N GLY A 47 -6.29 32.81 -63.14
CA GLY A 47 -4.92 32.60 -62.61
C GLY A 47 -4.51 33.67 -61.62
N ALA A 48 -4.82 34.94 -61.85
CA ALA A 48 -4.54 36.02 -60.93
C ALA A 48 -5.37 35.86 -59.57
N MET A 49 -6.63 35.44 -59.72
CA MET A 49 -7.46 35.15 -58.54
C MET A 49 -6.92 33.94 -57.74
N LEU A 50 -6.58 32.85 -58.43
CA LEU A 50 -6.00 31.65 -57.84
C LEU A 50 -4.70 32.00 -57.12
N HIS A 51 -3.80 32.72 -57.74
CA HIS A 51 -2.54 33.19 -57.18
C HIS A 51 -2.76 34.06 -55.89
N LYS A 52 -3.73 34.97 -55.95
CA LYS A 52 -4.07 35.83 -54.83
C LYS A 52 -4.64 35.03 -53.66
N VAL A 53 -5.55 34.08 -53.93
CA VAL A 53 -6.16 33.23 -52.91
C VAL A 53 -5.11 32.30 -52.29
N THR A 54 -4.31 31.62 -53.11
CA THR A 54 -3.24 30.72 -52.61
C THR A 54 -2.18 31.47 -51.79
N SER A 55 -1.86 32.74 -52.20
CA SER A 55 -0.94 33.58 -51.45
C SER A 55 -1.47 33.91 -50.04
N ILE A 56 -2.74 34.30 -49.93
CA ILE A 56 -3.39 34.62 -48.67
C ILE A 56 -3.47 33.35 -47.79
N LEU A 57 -3.86 32.22 -48.37
CA LEU A 57 -3.93 30.93 -47.63
C LEU A 57 -2.56 30.50 -47.12
N THR A 58 -1.49 30.62 -47.91
CA THR A 58 -0.12 30.31 -47.49
C THR A 58 0.27 31.17 -46.27
N GLU A 59 -0.04 32.48 -46.30
CA GLU A 59 0.25 33.37 -45.20
C GLU A 59 -0.52 32.95 -43.92
N ILE A 60 -1.80 32.60 -44.05
CA ILE A 60 -2.63 32.13 -42.93
C ILE A 60 -2.04 30.83 -42.33
N PHE A 61 -1.69 29.85 -43.15
CA PHE A 61 -1.13 28.58 -42.67
C PHE A 61 0.23 28.77 -42.00
N LEU A 62 1.09 29.66 -42.52
CA LEU A 62 2.37 29.97 -41.87
C LEU A 62 2.17 30.65 -40.52
N ILE A 63 1.22 31.56 -40.38
CA ILE A 63 0.89 32.20 -39.11
C ILE A 63 0.37 31.14 -38.12
N THR A 64 -0.51 30.24 -38.57
CA THR A 64 -1.02 29.14 -37.77
C THR A 64 0.09 28.19 -37.31
N ALA A 65 1.04 27.87 -38.20
CA ALA A 65 2.21 27.05 -37.87
C ALA A 65 3.06 27.68 -36.77
N ILE A 66 3.35 28.97 -36.90
CA ILE A 66 4.14 29.68 -35.87
C ILE A 66 3.39 29.77 -34.55
N LEU A 67 2.08 30.03 -34.57
CA LEU A 67 1.26 30.03 -33.39
C LEU A 67 1.25 28.65 -32.67
N SER A 68 1.19 27.58 -33.49
CA SER A 68 1.27 26.20 -32.94
C SER A 68 2.63 25.90 -32.27
N VAL A 69 3.75 26.41 -32.87
CA VAL A 69 5.08 26.29 -32.24
C VAL A 69 5.16 27.05 -30.91
N LEU A 70 4.60 28.26 -30.85
CA LEU A 70 4.56 29.04 -29.61
C LEU A 70 3.72 28.36 -28.54
N LEU A 71 2.61 27.72 -28.92
CA LEU A 71 1.79 26.95 -28.01
C LEU A 71 2.51 25.67 -27.52
N LEU A 72 3.27 24.99 -28.39
CA LEU A 72 4.11 23.85 -27.98
C LEU A 72 5.22 24.27 -27.01
N LEU A 73 5.86 25.42 -27.25
CA LEU A 73 6.86 25.99 -26.32
C LEU A 73 6.29 26.40 -24.98
N ALA A 74 5.02 26.76 -24.92
CA ALA A 74 4.31 27.09 -23.68
C ALA A 74 3.97 25.87 -22.83
N ARG A 75 4.19 24.64 -23.36
CA ARG A 75 3.94 23.38 -22.68
C ARG A 75 2.56 23.35 -22.00
N PRO A 76 1.45 23.45 -22.75
CA PRO A 76 0.13 23.35 -22.13
C PRO A 76 -0.04 21.98 -21.51
N TYR A 77 -0.33 21.97 -20.22
CA TYR A 77 -0.59 20.74 -19.47
C TYR A 77 -2.05 20.66 -19.04
N LYS A 78 -2.52 19.45 -18.89
CA LYS A 78 -3.78 19.13 -18.24
C LYS A 78 -3.46 18.56 -16.88
N THR A 79 -4.09 19.09 -15.85
CA THR A 79 -4.03 18.52 -14.52
C THR A 79 -4.92 17.28 -14.52
N GLU A 80 -4.33 16.11 -14.46
CA GLU A 80 -5.05 14.87 -14.19
C GLU A 80 -4.92 14.55 -12.70
N THR A 81 -6.07 14.47 -12.04
CA THR A 81 -6.15 13.93 -10.69
C THR A 81 -6.01 12.42 -10.79
N ILE A 82 -4.81 11.92 -10.56
CA ILE A 82 -4.60 10.49 -10.45
C ILE A 82 -4.91 10.14 -8.99
N ASN A 83 -6.07 9.55 -8.76
CA ASN A 83 -6.28 8.78 -7.56
C ASN A 83 -5.37 7.54 -7.68
N GLN A 84 -4.16 7.62 -7.18
CA GLN A 84 -3.32 6.44 -7.01
C GLN A 84 -3.89 5.64 -5.83
N GLY A 85 -4.99 4.94 -6.09
CA GLY A 85 -5.65 4.07 -5.14
C GLY A 85 -4.93 2.75 -4.89
N VAL A 86 -3.61 2.68 -5.06
CA VAL A 86 -2.82 1.57 -4.52
C VAL A 86 -2.15 2.09 -3.27
N ARG A 87 -2.89 2.08 -2.18
CA ARG A 87 -2.31 2.34 -0.87
C ARG A 87 -1.66 1.07 -0.38
N LYS A 88 -0.42 1.21 -0.07
CA LYS A 88 0.38 0.18 0.56
C LYS A 88 0.19 0.32 2.07
N ARG A 89 -0.15 -0.76 2.73
CA ARG A 89 -0.27 -0.86 4.19
C ARG A 89 0.97 -1.53 4.77
N ASP A 90 1.24 -1.21 6.01
CA ASP A 90 2.13 -1.95 6.87
C ASP A 90 1.28 -2.62 7.95
N ILE A 91 1.28 -3.94 7.97
CA ILE A 91 0.42 -4.74 8.85
C ILE A 91 1.31 -5.59 9.74
N PHE A 92 1.19 -5.41 11.06
CA PHE A 92 1.80 -6.32 12.02
C PHE A 92 0.78 -7.31 12.57
N LEU A 93 1.16 -8.58 12.55
CA LEU A 93 0.48 -9.63 13.29
C LEU A 93 1.14 -9.70 14.66
N CYS A 94 0.46 -9.23 15.69
CA CYS A 94 0.93 -9.20 17.07
C CYS A 94 0.29 -10.37 17.82
N MET A 95 1.07 -11.43 18.03
CA MET A 95 0.60 -12.72 18.50
C MET A 95 0.95 -12.93 19.97
N ASP A 96 -0.03 -13.33 20.76
CA ASP A 96 0.20 -13.86 22.10
C ASP A 96 0.81 -15.27 22.02
N ASN A 97 1.89 -15.49 22.74
CA ASN A 97 2.47 -16.82 22.92
C ASN A 97 1.87 -17.54 24.12
N GLY A 98 0.56 -17.40 24.32
CA GLY A 98 -0.20 -18.19 25.26
C GLY A 98 -0.22 -19.65 24.81
N ILE A 99 0.16 -20.54 25.71
CA ILE A 99 0.22 -21.98 25.41
C ILE A 99 -1.15 -22.58 25.72
N TYR A 100 -1.97 -22.71 24.69
CA TYR A 100 -3.22 -23.46 24.74
C TYR A 100 -3.02 -24.82 24.07
N LEU A 101 -3.47 -25.86 24.76
CA LEU A 101 -3.37 -27.24 24.28
C LEU A 101 -4.62 -27.67 23.52
N ASP A 102 -5.20 -26.73 22.77
CA ASP A 102 -6.32 -27.00 21.91
C ASP A 102 -6.03 -26.57 20.47
N THR A 103 -7.00 -26.76 19.57
CA THR A 103 -6.90 -26.39 18.16
C THR A 103 -7.02 -24.89 17.91
N LEU A 104 -7.29 -24.05 18.92
CA LEU A 104 -7.51 -22.60 18.75
C LEU A 104 -6.30 -21.89 18.14
N ASN A 105 -5.08 -22.29 18.51
CA ASN A 105 -3.88 -21.70 17.95
C ASN A 105 -3.70 -22.05 16.45
N GLU A 106 -3.99 -23.30 16.07
CA GLU A 106 -3.90 -23.76 14.69
C GLU A 106 -4.91 -23.03 13.81
N GLU A 107 -6.17 -22.96 14.25
CA GLU A 107 -7.26 -22.30 13.53
C GLU A 107 -7.01 -20.80 13.37
N LEU A 108 -6.49 -20.14 14.43
CA LEU A 108 -6.12 -18.73 14.38
C LEU A 108 -5.02 -18.48 13.34
N LEU A 109 -3.99 -19.34 13.30
CA LEU A 109 -2.89 -19.22 12.36
C LEU A 109 -3.35 -19.46 10.92
N ASP A 110 -4.26 -20.42 10.68
CA ASP A 110 -4.90 -20.60 9.38
C ASP A 110 -5.65 -19.33 8.94
N ALA A 111 -6.41 -18.73 9.84
CA ALA A 111 -7.10 -17.48 9.57
C ALA A 111 -6.14 -16.33 9.24
N LEU A 112 -5.01 -16.22 9.97
CA LEU A 112 -3.99 -15.19 9.71
C LEU A 112 -3.26 -15.42 8.37
N ILE A 113 -2.98 -16.67 8.02
CA ILE A 113 -2.41 -17.04 6.71
C ILE A 113 -3.37 -16.61 5.59
N ASP A 114 -4.68 -16.83 5.77
CA ASP A 114 -5.69 -16.41 4.81
C ASP A 114 -5.85 -14.89 4.74
N VAL A 115 -5.68 -14.16 5.84
CA VAL A 115 -5.59 -12.69 5.83
C VAL A 115 -4.39 -12.23 5.02
N VAL A 116 -3.20 -12.83 5.21
CA VAL A 116 -2.00 -12.51 4.43
C VAL A 116 -2.23 -12.75 2.94
N ARG A 117 -2.86 -13.87 2.57
CA ARG A 117 -3.21 -14.20 1.18
C ARG A 117 -4.26 -13.27 0.57
N GLY A 118 -5.18 -12.76 1.39
CA GLY A 118 -6.29 -11.91 0.96
C GLY A 118 -5.94 -10.43 0.74
N LEU A 119 -4.77 -9.98 1.18
CA LEU A 119 -4.35 -8.58 1.14
C LEU A 119 -3.15 -8.40 0.21
N GLU A 120 -3.39 -7.90 -1.01
CA GLU A 120 -2.35 -7.68 -2.02
C GLU A 120 -1.72 -6.29 -1.91
N GLY A 121 -0.40 -6.21 -2.11
CA GLY A 121 0.36 -4.96 -2.18
C GLY A 121 0.79 -4.40 -0.81
N ASP A 122 0.50 -5.10 0.27
CA ASP A 122 0.84 -4.73 1.64
C ASP A 122 2.22 -5.27 2.08
N ARG A 123 2.73 -4.82 3.21
CA ARG A 123 3.85 -5.45 3.89
C ARG A 123 3.37 -6.03 5.21
N PHE A 124 3.92 -7.16 5.56
CA PHE A 124 3.62 -7.84 6.81
C PHE A 124 4.84 -7.96 7.70
N GLY A 125 4.62 -7.86 9.01
CA GLY A 125 5.55 -8.25 10.03
C GLY A 125 4.85 -9.14 11.04
N VAL A 126 5.60 -9.96 11.77
CA VAL A 126 5.07 -10.81 12.85
C VAL A 126 5.84 -10.51 14.13
N SER A 127 5.11 -10.21 15.18
CA SER A 127 5.63 -9.97 16.51
C SER A 127 4.95 -10.94 17.46
N ILE A 128 5.72 -11.60 18.30
CA ILE A 128 5.22 -12.59 19.27
C ILE A 128 5.56 -12.08 20.68
N TYR A 129 4.62 -12.09 21.58
CA TYR A 129 4.84 -11.61 22.94
C TYR A 129 4.33 -12.59 24.01
N CYS A 130 4.93 -12.51 25.18
CA CYS A 130 4.46 -13.06 26.44
C CYS A 130 4.96 -12.15 27.58
N SER A 131 6.10 -12.45 28.21
CA SER A 131 6.79 -11.58 29.17
C SER A 131 7.76 -10.61 28.48
N ALA A 132 8.16 -10.92 27.29
CA ALA A 132 8.96 -10.09 26.38
C ALA A 132 8.40 -10.21 24.99
N THR A 133 8.79 -9.30 24.12
CA THR A 133 8.34 -9.27 22.72
C THR A 133 9.47 -9.65 21.79
N LEU A 134 9.22 -10.60 20.91
CA LEU A 134 10.10 -11.03 19.82
C LEU A 134 9.60 -10.45 18.49
N LEU A 135 10.45 -9.72 17.78
CA LEU A 135 10.21 -9.41 16.38
C LEU A 135 10.55 -10.66 15.54
N TYR A 136 9.55 -11.52 15.33
CA TYR A 136 9.73 -12.82 14.68
C TYR A 136 9.95 -12.68 13.16
N VAL A 137 9.15 -11.83 12.51
CA VAL A 137 9.32 -11.47 11.11
C VAL A 137 9.38 -9.95 10.99
N PRO A 138 10.52 -9.39 10.57
CA PRO A 138 10.60 -7.97 10.23
C PRO A 138 9.66 -7.62 9.07
N MET A 139 9.23 -6.37 8.99
CA MET A 139 8.32 -5.88 7.95
C MET A 139 8.84 -6.19 6.55
N THR A 140 8.11 -7.00 5.77
CA THR A 140 8.48 -7.47 4.43
C THR A 140 7.27 -7.55 3.51
N ASP A 141 7.50 -7.52 2.20
CA ASP A 141 6.53 -7.80 1.13
C ASP A 141 6.69 -9.22 0.56
N ASP A 142 7.55 -10.04 1.16
CA ASP A 142 7.71 -11.46 0.84
C ASP A 142 6.64 -12.28 1.57
N TYR A 143 5.48 -12.44 0.92
CA TYR A 143 4.35 -13.19 1.48
C TYR A 143 4.68 -14.67 1.75
N GLU A 144 5.47 -15.29 0.87
CA GLU A 144 5.83 -16.70 1.03
C GLU A 144 6.65 -16.90 2.30
N TYR A 145 7.59 -16.00 2.57
CA TYR A 145 8.37 -16.03 3.79
C TYR A 145 7.51 -15.80 5.04
N VAL A 146 6.56 -14.84 5.00
CA VAL A 146 5.63 -14.60 6.12
C VAL A 146 4.77 -15.83 6.38
N ILE A 147 4.18 -16.41 5.33
CA ILE A 147 3.34 -17.61 5.42
C ILE A 147 4.15 -18.79 5.97
N GLN A 148 5.38 -19.01 5.48
CA GLN A 148 6.23 -20.08 5.99
C GLN A 148 6.50 -19.91 7.49
N LYS A 149 6.75 -18.69 7.97
CA LYS A 149 6.97 -18.42 9.39
C LYS A 149 5.71 -18.60 10.25
N LEU A 150 4.53 -18.31 9.70
CA LEU A 150 3.25 -18.63 10.35
C LEU A 150 2.99 -20.15 10.38
N GLU A 151 3.38 -20.87 9.34
CA GLU A 151 3.33 -22.35 9.34
C GLU A 151 4.31 -22.96 10.35
N ASP A 152 5.54 -22.42 10.47
CA ASP A 152 6.48 -22.82 11.52
C ASP A 152 5.86 -22.63 12.94
N LEU A 153 5.18 -21.50 13.15
CA LEU A 153 4.49 -21.21 14.41
C LEU A 153 3.31 -22.16 14.64
N LYS A 154 2.56 -22.48 13.59
CA LYS A 154 1.48 -23.47 13.66
C LYS A 154 2.02 -24.87 14.00
N GLU A 155 3.09 -25.29 13.33
CA GLU A 155 3.78 -26.55 13.64
C GLU A 155 4.23 -26.60 15.09
N TYR A 156 4.75 -25.49 15.63
CA TYR A 156 5.13 -25.40 17.04
C TYR A 156 3.97 -25.72 17.98
N PHE A 157 2.80 -25.10 17.78
CA PHE A 157 1.63 -25.37 18.62
C PHE A 157 1.08 -26.78 18.42
N THR A 158 1.05 -27.29 17.18
CA THR A 158 0.64 -28.66 16.89
C THR A 158 1.53 -29.67 17.59
N LEU A 159 2.85 -29.49 17.54
CA LEU A 159 3.79 -30.36 18.25
C LEU A 159 3.64 -30.27 19.76
N LEU A 160 3.41 -29.07 20.31
CA LEU A 160 3.17 -28.89 21.74
C LEU A 160 1.95 -29.69 22.20
N VAL A 161 0.83 -29.58 21.49
CA VAL A 161 -0.40 -30.35 21.76
C VAL A 161 -0.13 -31.87 21.65
N LYS A 162 0.55 -32.27 20.59
CA LYS A 162 0.88 -33.67 20.35
C LYS A 162 1.76 -34.26 21.46
N LEU A 163 2.80 -33.52 21.86
CA LEU A 163 3.71 -33.95 22.94
C LEU A 163 2.99 -34.11 24.26
N ASP A 164 2.02 -33.24 24.55
CA ASP A 164 1.22 -33.34 25.77
C ASP A 164 0.20 -34.48 25.75
N GLN A 165 -0.54 -34.60 24.64
CA GLN A 165 -1.66 -35.56 24.54
C GLN A 165 -1.21 -36.99 24.24
N GLU A 166 -0.26 -37.17 23.32
CA GLU A 166 0.15 -38.53 22.89
C GLU A 166 1.22 -39.13 23.80
N TYR A 167 2.19 -38.31 24.24
CA TYR A 167 3.31 -38.82 25.08
C TYR A 167 3.13 -38.48 26.54
N GLY A 168 2.28 -37.50 26.89
CA GLY A 168 1.89 -37.14 28.25
C GLY A 168 3.06 -36.85 29.17
N ALA A 169 2.85 -37.02 30.46
CA ALA A 169 3.89 -36.82 31.49
C ALA A 169 5.13 -37.70 31.27
N TYR A 170 5.01 -38.84 30.63
CA TYR A 170 6.13 -39.74 30.34
C TYR A 170 7.13 -39.12 29.35
N GLY A 171 6.66 -38.42 28.31
CA GLY A 171 7.52 -37.77 27.36
C GLY A 171 8.39 -36.65 27.96
N TYR A 172 7.87 -35.92 28.95
CA TYR A 172 8.61 -34.85 29.63
C TYR A 172 9.52 -35.34 30.77
N ILE A 173 9.11 -36.39 31.50
CA ILE A 173 9.78 -36.80 32.76
C ILE A 173 10.60 -38.07 32.58
N LEU A 174 10.16 -39.00 31.78
CA LEU A 174 10.75 -40.33 31.60
C LEU A 174 10.66 -40.80 30.14
N PRO A 175 11.34 -40.15 29.17
CA PRO A 175 11.30 -40.57 27.76
C PRO A 175 11.66 -42.04 27.56
N ASP A 176 12.58 -42.57 28.39
CA ASP A 176 12.99 -43.98 28.34
C ASP A 176 11.87 -44.97 28.70
N ALA A 177 10.82 -44.51 29.37
CA ALA A 177 9.68 -45.34 29.74
C ALA A 177 8.61 -45.44 28.66
N LEU A 178 8.76 -44.70 27.53
CA LEU A 178 7.85 -44.80 26.39
C LEU A 178 7.96 -46.20 25.78
N PRO A 179 6.82 -46.75 25.26
CA PRO A 179 6.84 -47.97 24.46
C PRO A 179 7.81 -47.84 23.27
N ASP A 180 8.55 -48.90 22.97
CA ASP A 180 9.57 -48.88 21.93
C ASP A 180 9.04 -48.43 20.54
N HIS A 181 7.79 -48.72 20.23
CA HIS A 181 7.18 -48.29 18.96
C HIS A 181 6.87 -46.79 18.88
N MET A 182 6.93 -46.04 19.97
CA MET A 182 6.69 -44.60 20.03
C MET A 182 7.99 -43.79 20.15
N LYS A 183 9.11 -44.42 20.49
CA LYS A 183 10.35 -43.70 20.77
C LYS A 183 10.90 -42.93 19.56
N ASP A 184 10.94 -43.57 18.37
CA ASP A 184 11.46 -42.95 17.17
C ASP A 184 10.62 -41.73 16.74
N ASP A 185 9.28 -41.83 16.86
CA ASP A 185 8.38 -40.74 16.57
C ASP A 185 8.49 -39.61 17.60
N TYR A 186 8.59 -39.95 18.87
CA TYR A 186 8.81 -38.99 19.93
C TYR A 186 10.13 -38.23 19.76
N GLU A 187 11.25 -38.92 19.52
CA GLU A 187 12.57 -38.27 19.34
C GLU A 187 12.55 -37.29 18.17
N ARG A 188 11.90 -37.65 17.06
CA ARG A 188 11.77 -36.75 15.89
C ARG A 188 10.92 -35.51 16.22
N ASP A 189 9.74 -35.73 16.82
CA ASP A 189 8.79 -34.65 17.11
C ASP A 189 9.34 -33.73 18.21
N TYR A 190 10.00 -34.30 19.20
CA TYR A 190 10.64 -33.55 20.28
C TYR A 190 11.83 -32.72 19.79
N ALA A 191 12.68 -33.26 18.93
CA ALA A 191 13.80 -32.50 18.34
C ALA A 191 13.31 -31.30 17.55
N ARG A 192 12.26 -31.47 16.71
CA ARG A 192 11.65 -30.38 15.96
C ARG A 192 10.99 -29.34 16.89
N TYR A 193 10.31 -29.81 17.93
CA TYR A 193 9.73 -28.93 18.94
C TYR A 193 10.82 -28.10 19.65
N GLU A 194 11.95 -28.71 20.06
CA GLU A 194 13.04 -27.99 20.74
C GLU A 194 13.60 -26.85 19.85
N ASP A 195 13.79 -27.11 18.56
CA ASP A 195 14.26 -26.10 17.62
C ASP A 195 13.30 -24.89 17.58
N LEU A 196 11.99 -25.14 17.39
CA LEU A 196 10.97 -24.10 17.35
C LEU A 196 10.78 -23.41 18.72
N HIS A 197 10.84 -24.17 19.82
CA HIS A 197 10.76 -23.64 21.18
C HIS A 197 11.90 -22.67 21.47
N ALA A 198 13.11 -23.02 21.06
CA ALA A 198 14.27 -22.16 21.24
C ALA A 198 14.17 -20.85 20.44
N GLU A 199 13.58 -20.92 19.24
CA GLU A 199 13.35 -19.75 18.38
C GLU A 199 12.24 -18.84 18.91
N ILE A 200 11.12 -19.41 19.38
CA ILE A 200 9.88 -18.69 19.65
C ILE A 200 9.70 -18.42 21.14
N THR A 201 9.72 -19.46 21.96
CA THR A 201 9.33 -19.36 23.36
C THR A 201 10.44 -18.82 24.25
N VAL A 202 11.66 -19.28 24.09
CA VAL A 202 12.77 -18.83 24.93
C VAL A 202 12.93 -17.30 24.89
N PRO A 203 12.90 -16.61 23.74
CA PRO A 203 12.97 -15.15 23.69
C PRO A 203 11.76 -14.44 24.31
N THR A 204 10.54 -14.98 24.14
CA THR A 204 9.31 -14.34 24.62
C THR A 204 9.08 -14.52 26.12
N TYR A 205 9.70 -15.51 26.75
CA TYR A 205 9.64 -15.77 28.20
C TYR A 205 10.80 -15.15 28.99
N LEU A 206 11.60 -14.30 28.38
CA LEU A 206 12.69 -13.61 29.08
C LEU A 206 12.14 -12.75 30.22
N ASN A 207 12.71 -12.95 31.42
CA ASN A 207 12.32 -12.25 32.64
C ASN A 207 10.90 -12.53 33.17
N ALA A 208 10.25 -13.63 32.75
CA ALA A 208 8.91 -13.98 33.15
C ALA A 208 8.73 -14.02 34.69
N TYR A 209 9.71 -14.54 35.41
CA TYR A 209 9.71 -14.56 36.90
C TYR A 209 9.69 -13.17 37.55
N GLN A 210 10.10 -12.12 36.82
CA GLN A 210 10.15 -10.76 37.37
C GLN A 210 8.98 -9.90 36.91
N LYS A 211 8.50 -10.13 35.70
CA LYS A 211 7.48 -9.32 35.05
C LYS A 211 6.09 -9.95 35.02
N GLY A 212 6.01 -11.27 35.18
CA GLY A 212 4.81 -12.04 34.92
C GLY A 212 4.65 -12.42 33.45
N TYR A 213 3.52 -13.00 33.11
CA TYR A 213 3.19 -13.54 31.78
C TYR A 213 2.07 -12.73 31.12
N PHE A 214 1.92 -12.89 29.81
CA PHE A 214 0.82 -12.36 29.01
C PHE A 214 0.69 -10.82 29.06
N LEU A 215 1.82 -10.12 28.96
CA LEU A 215 1.87 -8.66 29.05
C LEU A 215 1.36 -8.00 27.76
N VAL A 216 0.04 -7.93 27.61
CA VAL A 216 -0.65 -7.47 26.39
C VAL A 216 -0.27 -6.05 26.01
N GLY A 217 -0.23 -5.13 26.98
CA GLY A 217 0.14 -3.74 26.76
C GLY A 217 1.58 -3.56 26.30
N ASP A 218 2.53 -4.26 26.97
CA ASP A 218 3.95 -4.28 26.59
C ASP A 218 4.12 -4.87 25.18
N GLY A 219 3.40 -5.96 24.85
CA GLY A 219 3.39 -6.62 23.56
C GLY A 219 2.93 -5.68 22.44
N LEU A 220 1.77 -5.04 22.64
CA LEU A 220 1.21 -4.09 21.67
C LEU A 220 2.12 -2.86 21.48
N ALA A 221 2.64 -2.28 22.56
CA ALA A 221 3.55 -1.14 22.48
C ALA A 221 4.84 -1.50 21.74
N SER A 222 5.45 -2.65 22.05
CA SER A 222 6.66 -3.13 21.36
C SER A 222 6.41 -3.40 19.89
N CYS A 223 5.27 -4.01 19.55
CA CYS A 223 4.85 -4.24 18.18
C CYS A 223 4.70 -2.91 17.43
N MET A 224 4.03 -1.91 18.02
CA MET A 224 3.89 -0.58 17.44
C MET A 224 5.26 0.06 17.14
N TYR A 225 6.23 -0.03 18.05
CA TYR A 225 7.57 0.53 17.83
C TYR A 225 8.40 -0.23 16.79
N SER A 226 7.97 -1.43 16.38
CA SER A 226 8.64 -2.23 15.36
C SER A 226 8.34 -1.77 13.92
N PHE A 227 7.38 -0.85 13.72
CA PHE A 227 7.15 -0.29 12.40
C PHE A 227 8.35 0.51 11.88
N PRO A 228 8.76 0.31 10.62
CA PRO A 228 9.83 1.10 10.04
C PRO A 228 9.39 2.55 9.84
N LYS A 229 10.23 3.50 10.23
CA LYS A 229 10.07 4.95 9.99
C LYS A 229 8.72 5.52 10.43
N PHE A 230 8.58 5.83 11.71
CA PHE A 230 7.49 6.68 12.17
C PHE A 230 7.56 8.05 11.47
N GLY A 231 6.45 8.47 10.86
CA GLY A 231 6.34 9.77 10.16
C GLY A 231 6.37 9.70 8.63
N ALA A 232 6.58 8.57 8.00
CA ALA A 232 6.29 8.41 6.57
C ALA A 232 4.76 8.38 6.39
N GLU A 233 4.20 9.39 5.71
CA GLU A 233 2.75 9.57 5.54
C GLU A 233 2.15 8.75 4.38
N ASP A 234 2.98 8.00 3.66
CA ASP A 234 2.62 7.29 2.43
C ASP A 234 2.02 5.90 2.64
N ARG A 235 2.01 5.40 3.90
CA ARG A 235 1.50 4.06 4.24
C ARG A 235 0.63 4.11 5.50
N SER A 236 -0.52 3.45 5.44
CA SER A 236 -1.33 3.21 6.65
C SER A 236 -0.73 2.07 7.47
N ARG A 237 -0.96 2.10 8.78
CA ARG A 237 -0.42 1.13 9.72
C ARG A 237 -1.53 0.44 10.47
N VAL A 238 -1.48 -0.88 10.47
CA VAL A 238 -2.47 -1.72 11.11
C VAL A 238 -1.76 -2.75 11.98
N ILE A 239 -2.30 -3.02 13.16
CA ILE A 239 -1.91 -4.15 14.00
C ILE A 239 -3.12 -5.07 14.15
N LEU A 240 -2.94 -6.36 13.86
CA LEU A 240 -3.84 -7.43 14.26
C LEU A 240 -3.31 -8.01 15.56
N LEU A 241 -3.96 -7.69 16.67
CA LEU A 241 -3.58 -8.15 18.00
C LEU A 241 -4.37 -9.39 18.37
N SER A 242 -3.71 -10.54 18.44
CA SER A 242 -4.29 -11.77 18.98
C SER A 242 -4.04 -11.83 20.48
N THR A 243 -5.10 -11.94 21.27
CA THR A 243 -5.00 -11.95 22.73
C THR A 243 -6.27 -12.47 23.39
N GLU A 244 -6.15 -12.99 24.59
CA GLU A 244 -7.24 -13.17 25.55
C GLU A 244 -7.45 -11.94 26.42
N ASN A 245 -6.54 -10.99 26.37
CA ASN A 245 -6.56 -9.79 27.20
C ASN A 245 -6.57 -10.10 28.72
N THR A 246 -5.81 -11.09 29.13
CA THR A 246 -5.55 -11.39 30.52
C THR A 246 -4.07 -11.25 30.82
N ASN A 247 -3.73 -10.80 32.03
CA ASN A 247 -2.39 -10.83 32.55
C ASN A 247 -2.30 -11.83 33.69
N ASP A 248 -1.10 -12.29 33.95
CA ASP A 248 -0.82 -12.96 35.22
C ASP A 248 -1.14 -12.01 36.40
N ILE A 249 -1.77 -12.48 37.47
CA ILE A 249 -2.08 -11.67 38.67
C ILE A 249 -0.85 -11.02 39.32
N HIS A 250 0.33 -11.56 39.03
CA HIS A 250 1.62 -11.03 39.48
C HIS A 250 2.30 -10.19 38.39
N ALA A 251 1.60 -9.92 37.28
CA ALA A 251 2.14 -9.14 36.19
C ALA A 251 2.52 -7.73 36.61
N ASN A 252 3.66 -7.28 36.10
CA ASN A 252 4.15 -5.92 36.30
C ASN A 252 4.50 -5.34 34.93
N PRO A 253 3.48 -4.99 34.10
CA PRO A 253 3.68 -4.44 32.79
C PRO A 253 4.35 -3.06 32.90
N LEU A 254 5.16 -2.72 31.89
CA LEU A 254 5.72 -1.38 31.74
C LEU A 254 4.69 -0.43 31.13
N VAL A 255 3.79 -0.96 30.31
CA VAL A 255 2.75 -0.23 29.59
C VAL A 255 1.45 -1.00 29.72
N GLU A 256 0.41 -0.36 30.24
CA GLU A 256 -0.92 -0.93 30.27
C GLU A 256 -1.56 -0.95 28.86
N LEU A 257 -2.53 -1.84 28.61
CA LEU A 257 -3.20 -1.96 27.30
C LEU A 257 -3.77 -0.63 26.85
N LYS A 258 -4.42 0.11 27.73
CA LYS A 258 -4.97 1.44 27.46
C LYS A 258 -3.91 2.42 26.97
N GLU A 259 -2.79 2.49 27.65
CA GLU A 259 -1.68 3.38 27.27
C GLU A 259 -1.08 2.96 25.92
N ALA A 260 -0.94 1.67 25.66
CA ALA A 260 -0.49 1.14 24.38
C ALA A 260 -1.44 1.53 23.23
N CYS A 261 -2.75 1.45 23.45
CA CYS A 261 -3.76 1.89 22.47
C CYS A 261 -3.72 3.40 22.25
N GLU A 262 -3.52 4.21 23.29
CA GLU A 262 -3.33 5.66 23.16
C GLU A 262 -2.06 6.00 22.37
N LEU A 263 -0.98 5.27 22.56
CA LEU A 263 0.25 5.38 21.78
C LEU A 263 0.02 5.00 20.31
N CYS A 264 -0.71 3.93 20.04
CA CYS A 264 -1.11 3.52 18.69
C CYS A 264 -1.90 4.64 18.00
N LYS A 265 -2.94 5.17 18.66
CA LYS A 265 -3.72 6.30 18.14
C LYS A 265 -2.87 7.53 17.82
N LYS A 266 -1.99 7.92 18.74
CA LYS A 266 -1.08 9.07 18.55
C LYS A 266 -0.18 8.89 17.33
N ASN A 267 0.22 7.66 17.02
CA ASN A 267 1.06 7.32 15.88
C ASN A 267 0.27 6.90 14.62
N LYS A 268 -1.05 7.12 14.61
CA LYS A 268 -1.95 6.78 13.50
C LYS A 268 -1.88 5.30 13.14
N VAL A 269 -1.81 4.43 14.15
CA VAL A 269 -1.87 2.98 14.01
C VAL A 269 -3.25 2.52 14.45
N THR A 270 -3.97 1.84 13.58
CA THR A 270 -5.25 1.21 13.89
C THR A 270 -5.00 -0.20 14.40
N VAL A 271 -5.63 -0.58 15.50
CA VAL A 271 -5.49 -1.92 16.08
C VAL A 271 -6.80 -2.67 15.93
N PHE A 272 -6.75 -3.87 15.37
CA PHE A 272 -7.86 -4.83 15.38
C PHE A 272 -7.54 -5.94 16.35
N GLY A 273 -8.46 -6.23 17.27
CA GLY A 273 -8.32 -7.31 18.24
C GLY A 273 -8.88 -8.62 17.68
N LEU A 274 -8.12 -9.69 17.83
CA LEU A 274 -8.54 -11.06 17.60
C LEU A 274 -8.64 -11.74 18.97
N PHE A 275 -9.84 -11.70 19.55
CA PHE A 275 -10.10 -12.23 20.87
C PHE A 275 -10.44 -13.72 20.80
N ARG A 276 -9.76 -14.54 21.56
CA ARG A 276 -9.86 -16.00 21.45
C ARG A 276 -11.18 -16.60 21.93
N GLY A 277 -12.03 -15.80 22.55
CA GLY A 277 -13.36 -16.22 22.98
C GLY A 277 -13.38 -17.04 24.27
N GLU A 278 -14.57 -17.56 24.59
CA GLU A 278 -14.85 -18.23 25.86
C GLU A 278 -14.02 -19.52 26.05
N LYS A 279 -13.68 -20.22 24.96
CA LYS A 279 -12.89 -21.45 25.03
C LYS A 279 -11.50 -21.25 25.65
N ALA A 280 -10.90 -20.07 25.47
CA ALA A 280 -9.60 -19.76 26.06
C ALA A 280 -9.63 -19.68 27.60
N PHE A 281 -10.81 -19.50 28.16
CA PHE A 281 -11.04 -19.43 29.64
C PHE A 281 -11.54 -20.76 30.21
N ASP A 282 -11.66 -21.81 29.39
CA ASP A 282 -12.08 -23.13 29.84
C ASP A 282 -10.89 -23.87 30.50
N ASN A 283 -10.89 -23.88 31.83
CA ASN A 283 -9.85 -24.57 32.60
C ASN A 283 -9.76 -26.08 32.33
N SER A 284 -10.75 -26.69 31.67
CA SER A 284 -10.71 -28.12 31.30
C SER A 284 -9.70 -28.39 30.17
N LEU A 285 -9.33 -27.36 29.42
CA LEU A 285 -8.35 -27.41 28.36
C LEU A 285 -6.92 -27.10 28.81
N THR A 286 -6.73 -26.86 30.12
CA THR A 286 -5.38 -26.66 30.67
C THR A 286 -4.53 -27.92 30.50
N PRO A 287 -3.24 -27.73 30.13
CA PRO A 287 -2.34 -28.86 29.99
C PRO A 287 -2.21 -29.64 31.28
N ASN A 288 -2.07 -30.95 31.15
CA ASN A 288 -1.61 -31.80 32.27
C ASN A 288 -0.19 -31.39 32.75
N ASN A 289 0.38 -30.39 32.14
CA ASN A 289 1.71 -29.89 32.38
C ASN A 289 1.70 -28.93 33.59
N VAL A 290 2.29 -29.36 34.69
CA VAL A 290 2.36 -28.70 35.99
C VAL A 290 2.90 -27.27 35.96
N PHE A 291 3.59 -26.88 34.90
CA PHE A 291 4.21 -25.54 34.74
C PHE A 291 3.23 -24.45 34.31
N LEU A 292 2.18 -24.78 33.58
CA LEU A 292 1.25 -23.81 33.01
C LEU A 292 -0.10 -23.76 33.72
N SER A 293 -0.45 -24.81 34.46
CA SER A 293 -1.69 -24.88 35.26
C SER A 293 -1.71 -23.96 36.49
N SER A 294 -0.65 -23.18 36.71
CA SER A 294 -0.50 -22.35 37.91
C SER A 294 -0.54 -20.84 37.65
N VAL A 295 -0.76 -20.39 36.42
CA VAL A 295 -0.90 -18.97 36.16
C VAL A 295 -2.34 -18.54 36.40
N GLU A 296 -2.55 -17.83 37.54
CA GLU A 296 -3.83 -17.20 37.82
C GLU A 296 -3.93 -15.90 37.01
N THR A 297 -5.04 -15.70 36.34
CA THR A 297 -5.28 -14.50 35.52
C THR A 297 -6.05 -13.44 36.28
N ASP A 298 -5.86 -12.17 35.94
CA ASP A 298 -6.44 -11.01 36.62
C ASP A 298 -7.90 -10.73 36.24
N MET A 299 -8.40 -11.31 35.15
CA MET A 299 -9.75 -11.04 34.61
C MET A 299 -10.47 -12.33 34.22
N ASP A 300 -11.80 -12.30 34.33
CA ASP A 300 -12.66 -13.31 33.73
C ASP A 300 -12.94 -12.99 32.23
N TYR A 301 -13.60 -13.93 31.54
CA TYR A 301 -13.94 -13.79 30.15
C TYR A 301 -14.72 -12.51 29.83
N ALA A 302 -15.73 -12.15 30.59
CA ALA A 302 -16.59 -11.01 30.32
C ALA A 302 -15.85 -9.68 30.56
N GLU A 303 -15.04 -9.62 31.59
CA GLU A 303 -14.19 -8.48 31.93
C GLU A 303 -13.10 -8.27 30.88
N ALA A 304 -12.36 -9.33 30.52
CA ALA A 304 -11.31 -9.29 29.52
C ALA A 304 -11.84 -8.84 28.15
N LYS A 305 -12.99 -9.37 27.74
CA LYS A 305 -13.65 -8.97 26.50
C LYS A 305 -14.07 -7.49 26.50
N ALA A 306 -14.71 -7.06 27.58
CA ALA A 306 -15.21 -5.67 27.69
C ALA A 306 -14.05 -4.67 27.70
N ASP A 307 -12.99 -4.97 28.45
CA ASP A 307 -11.79 -4.13 28.51
C ASP A 307 -11.07 -4.05 27.15
N LEU A 308 -10.91 -5.19 26.46
CA LEU A 308 -10.30 -5.21 25.13
C LEU A 308 -11.09 -4.35 24.14
N ILE A 309 -12.42 -4.50 24.09
CA ILE A 309 -13.28 -3.71 23.21
C ILE A 309 -13.13 -2.22 23.50
N GLN A 310 -13.18 -1.82 24.77
CA GLN A 310 -13.06 -0.42 25.18
C GLN A 310 -11.70 0.19 24.76
N ASN A 311 -10.62 -0.55 24.93
CA ASN A 311 -9.27 -0.07 24.61
C ASN A 311 -8.99 -0.05 23.11
N ILE A 312 -9.40 -1.07 22.36
CA ILE A 312 -9.23 -1.12 20.90
C ILE A 312 -10.01 0.00 20.21
N ASP A 313 -11.21 0.33 20.68
CA ASP A 313 -12.04 1.44 20.14
C ASP A 313 -11.31 2.79 20.18
N ILE A 314 -10.40 3.00 21.13
CA ILE A 314 -9.53 4.19 21.20
C ILE A 314 -8.78 4.42 19.87
N THR A 315 -8.35 3.35 19.22
CA THR A 315 -7.56 3.40 17.96
C THR A 315 -8.43 3.55 16.71
N GLY A 316 -9.75 3.42 16.85
CA GLY A 316 -10.70 3.37 15.74
C GLY A 316 -10.80 1.98 15.08
N GLY A 317 -10.25 0.95 15.71
CA GLY A 317 -10.35 -0.43 15.26
C GLY A 317 -11.55 -1.17 15.86
N ARG A 318 -11.56 -2.48 15.73
CA ARG A 318 -12.64 -3.36 16.15
C ARG A 318 -12.11 -4.67 16.74
N VAL A 319 -12.86 -5.30 17.63
CA VAL A 319 -12.56 -6.63 18.16
C VAL A 319 -13.42 -7.65 17.43
N TYR A 320 -12.78 -8.73 16.98
CA TYR A 320 -13.41 -9.94 16.45
C TYR A 320 -13.22 -11.04 17.47
N GLU A 321 -14.31 -11.69 17.83
CA GLU A 321 -14.23 -12.87 18.66
C GLU A 321 -13.94 -14.08 17.77
N TYR A 322 -12.92 -14.83 18.12
CA TYR A 322 -12.56 -16.03 17.44
C TYR A 322 -13.54 -17.13 17.80
N ALA A 323 -14.32 -17.59 16.83
CA ALA A 323 -15.19 -18.74 16.91
C ALA A 323 -15.03 -19.55 15.60
N GLU A 324 -15.51 -20.79 15.59
CA GLU A 324 -15.43 -21.68 14.42
C GLU A 324 -15.98 -21.04 13.12
N ASP A 325 -16.77 -19.97 13.23
CA ASP A 325 -17.40 -19.24 12.11
C ASP A 325 -16.76 -17.86 11.86
N MET A 326 -15.57 -17.56 12.38
CA MET A 326 -14.93 -16.26 12.17
C MET A 326 -14.66 -16.04 10.67
N SER A 327 -15.27 -15.00 10.11
CA SER A 327 -15.10 -14.66 8.70
C SER A 327 -13.82 -13.85 8.49
N VAL A 328 -12.74 -14.51 8.06
CA VAL A 328 -11.49 -13.85 7.58
C VAL A 328 -11.81 -12.75 6.57
N ARG A 329 -12.82 -12.97 5.74
CA ARG A 329 -13.30 -11.99 4.77
C ARG A 329 -13.76 -10.69 5.42
N GLU A 330 -14.44 -10.75 6.57
CA GLU A 330 -14.90 -9.55 7.29
C GLU A 330 -13.71 -8.74 7.82
N ILE A 331 -12.69 -9.40 8.35
CA ILE A 331 -11.45 -8.76 8.80
C ILE A 331 -10.75 -8.06 7.64
N VAL A 332 -10.58 -8.75 6.51
CA VAL A 332 -9.96 -8.22 5.30
C VAL A 332 -10.75 -7.02 4.77
N GLU A 333 -12.08 -7.13 4.69
CA GLU A 333 -12.95 -6.04 4.25
C GLU A 333 -12.88 -4.83 5.17
N ASP A 334 -12.81 -5.02 6.48
CA ASP A 334 -12.74 -3.91 7.44
C ASP A 334 -11.37 -3.23 7.42
N ILE A 335 -10.28 -3.99 7.27
CA ILE A 335 -8.94 -3.43 7.03
C ILE A 335 -8.94 -2.60 5.73
N GLN A 336 -9.59 -3.08 4.68
CA GLN A 336 -9.70 -2.36 3.41
C GLN A 336 -10.59 -1.12 3.50
N LYS A 337 -11.68 -1.15 4.26
CA LYS A 337 -12.60 -0.01 4.45
C LYS A 337 -12.00 1.11 5.28
N GLN A 338 -11.23 0.79 6.31
CA GLN A 338 -10.56 1.79 7.15
C GLN A 338 -9.68 2.74 6.32
N GLU A 339 -9.08 2.27 5.26
CA GLU A 339 -8.33 3.10 4.34
C GLU A 339 -9.18 4.07 3.54
N ALA A 340 -10.38 3.67 3.13
CA ALA A 340 -11.26 4.54 2.37
C ALA A 340 -11.66 5.79 3.16
N MET A 341 -11.72 5.70 4.50
CA MET A 341 -12.01 6.85 5.37
C MET A 341 -10.79 7.75 5.62
N LEU A 342 -9.57 7.20 5.58
CA LEU A 342 -8.33 7.98 5.74
C LEU A 342 -7.87 8.61 4.41
N VAL A 343 -8.56 8.30 3.30
CA VAL A 343 -8.21 8.67 1.91
C VAL A 343 -8.86 9.96 1.45
N GLU A 344 -9.55 10.68 2.24
CA GLU A 344 -9.83 12.06 1.87
C GLU A 344 -8.51 12.81 1.72
N GLU A 345 -8.14 13.01 0.44
CA GLU A 345 -7.14 13.99 -0.02
C GLU A 345 -5.65 13.64 0.03
N ILE A 346 -5.21 12.67 -0.79
CA ILE A 346 -3.98 12.92 -1.52
C ILE A 346 -4.32 12.97 -3.02
N VAL A 347 -4.87 14.08 -3.43
CA VAL A 347 -5.00 14.45 -4.85
C VAL A 347 -3.62 14.83 -5.34
N ILE A 348 -2.90 13.88 -5.92
CA ILE A 348 -1.67 14.18 -6.65
C ILE A 348 -2.10 14.78 -7.99
N ASN A 349 -2.00 16.08 -8.10
CA ASN A 349 -2.17 16.78 -9.36
C ASN A 349 -0.95 16.51 -10.24
N LYS A 350 -1.06 15.52 -11.11
CA LYS A 350 -0.02 15.25 -12.10
C LYS A 350 -0.26 16.13 -13.33
N GLU A 351 0.69 17.01 -13.60
CA GLU A 351 0.70 17.79 -14.82
C GLU A 351 1.12 16.89 -15.99
N VAL A 352 0.19 16.62 -16.91
CA VAL A 352 0.46 15.83 -18.11
C VAL A 352 0.54 16.77 -19.30
N ASP A 353 1.71 16.88 -19.91
CA ASP A 353 1.90 17.67 -21.13
C ASP A 353 1.00 17.16 -22.25
N GLN A 354 0.32 18.07 -22.96
CA GLN A 354 -0.55 17.72 -24.11
C GLN A 354 0.00 18.28 -25.44
N PRO A 355 1.11 17.76 -25.95
CA PRO A 355 1.68 18.24 -27.23
C PRO A 355 0.88 17.75 -28.44
N GLY A 356 0.07 16.69 -28.36
CA GLY A 356 -0.53 15.97 -29.47
C GLY A 356 -1.40 16.85 -30.36
N ILE A 357 -2.29 17.67 -29.79
CA ILE A 357 -3.20 18.52 -30.57
C ILE A 357 -2.41 19.62 -31.34
N PHE A 358 -1.46 20.25 -30.66
CA PHE A 358 -0.67 21.34 -31.24
C PHE A 358 0.36 20.86 -32.25
N SER A 359 0.92 19.66 -32.08
CA SER A 359 1.80 19.04 -33.08
C SER A 359 1.04 18.62 -34.32
N MET A 360 -0.17 18.07 -34.22
CA MET A 360 -1.02 17.80 -35.39
C MET A 360 -1.41 19.07 -36.15
N LEU A 361 -1.75 20.13 -35.43
CA LEU A 361 -2.09 21.42 -36.03
C LEU A 361 -0.89 22.05 -36.77
N LEU A 362 0.33 21.91 -36.20
CA LEU A 362 1.57 22.33 -36.84
C LEU A 362 1.83 21.56 -38.13
N MET A 363 1.74 20.24 -38.10
CA MET A 363 1.95 19.39 -39.28
C MET A 363 0.94 19.69 -40.39
N ALA A 364 -0.34 19.79 -40.02
CA ALA A 364 -1.41 20.10 -41.00
C ALA A 364 -1.20 21.48 -41.63
N SER A 365 -0.86 22.51 -40.86
CA SER A 365 -0.64 23.85 -41.36
C SER A 365 0.57 23.94 -42.29
N LEU A 366 1.67 23.24 -41.98
CA LEU A 366 2.84 23.17 -42.85
C LEU A 366 2.55 22.45 -44.18
N LEU A 367 1.85 21.30 -44.12
CA LEU A 367 1.45 20.56 -45.33
C LEU A 367 0.55 21.42 -46.24
N MET A 368 -0.41 22.10 -45.65
CA MET A 368 -1.31 23.00 -46.44
C MET A 368 -0.57 24.21 -47.00
N ALA A 369 0.39 24.77 -46.26
CA ALA A 369 1.24 25.86 -46.77
C ALA A 369 2.08 25.41 -48.00
N VAL A 370 2.68 24.21 -47.93
CA VAL A 370 3.45 23.62 -49.03
C VAL A 370 2.54 23.35 -50.23
N ALA A 371 1.33 22.76 -50.00
CA ALA A 371 0.36 22.51 -51.07
C ALA A 371 -0.07 23.81 -51.80
N CYS A 372 -0.38 24.87 -51.04
CA CYS A 372 -0.69 26.18 -51.62
C CYS A 372 0.48 26.80 -52.37
N ALA A 373 1.72 26.62 -51.90
CA ALA A 373 2.92 27.09 -52.58
C ALA A 373 3.17 26.32 -53.90
N ALA A 374 2.95 25.01 -53.91
CA ALA A 374 3.08 24.16 -55.09
C ALA A 374 2.07 24.57 -56.20
N VAL A 375 0.80 24.77 -55.82
CA VAL A 375 -0.23 25.25 -56.77
C VAL A 375 0.11 26.64 -57.36
N ARG A 376 0.84 27.47 -56.63
CA ARG A 376 1.26 28.79 -57.08
C ARG A 376 2.48 28.75 -58.02
N GLY A 377 3.31 27.69 -57.89
CA GLY A 377 4.52 27.53 -58.74
C GLY A 377 4.27 26.90 -60.10
N VAL A 378 3.04 26.40 -60.34
CA VAL A 378 2.53 25.91 -61.60
C VAL A 378 1.72 27.02 -62.31
#